data_6994b81b5a84874599ff46bd89fada01
#
_entry.id   6994b81b5a84874599ff46bd89fada01
#
_cell.length_a   1.000
_cell.length_b   1.000
_cell.length_c   1.000
_cell.angle_alpha   90.00
_cell.angle_beta   90.00
_cell.angle_gamma   90.00
#
_symmetry.space_group_name_H-M   'P 1'
#
loop_
_entity.id
_entity.type
_entity.pdbx_description
1 polymer ?
#
loop_
_entity_poly.entity_id
_entity_poly.type
_entity_poly.pdbx_seq_one_letter_code
_entity_poly.pdbx_strand_id
1 'polypeptide(L)'
;MLCLTPLSGFASDFDNISITGEISKGTQRLSQEAIGVVSTPFKIENGNILMTLGVIGATSLTYAFDQDIQRKLQSEKSTGMTKATDVGSLAGDPFIHLGLAALVYGTAIAADSPKWKETGEMIGEALILTDTFTFVIKEAVGRGRPNTTSSKGTFSSFGFKRDYDAFPSMHTSSSFALASVLAATSETVAMKTAYYSAATFVAFSRLYKNKHWASDVILGAALGELCGRVVTSYHASGKKVAIVPQAYESGAGLALVGKW
;
A
#
# COMPACT_ATOMS: atom_id res chain seq x y z
N MET A 1 0.86 51.18 8.63
CA MET A 1 2.00 50.60 9.39
C MET A 1 1.64 49.18 9.72
N LEU A 2 2.00 48.22 8.80
CA LEU A 2 1.75 46.80 9.00
C LEU A 2 2.88 46.26 9.91
N CYS A 3 2.50 45.77 11.07
CA CYS A 3 3.40 45.11 12.00
C CYS A 3 3.66 43.67 11.52
N LEU A 4 4.83 43.46 10.94
CA LEU A 4 5.33 42.10 10.64
C LEU A 4 5.84 41.52 11.96
N THR A 5 5.08 40.59 12.55
CA THR A 5 5.57 39.74 13.64
C THR A 5 6.61 38.75 13.07
N PRO A 6 7.77 38.58 13.70
CA PRO A 6 8.79 37.66 13.21
C PRO A 6 8.34 36.21 13.37
N LEU A 7 8.54 35.42 12.32
CA LEU A 7 8.37 33.94 12.23
C LEU A 7 9.39 33.15 13.09
N SER A 8 9.75 33.66 14.28
CA SER A 8 10.76 33.04 15.14
C SER A 8 10.25 31.85 15.99
N GLY A 9 8.95 31.54 15.94
CA GLY A 9 8.36 30.37 16.65
C GLY A 9 8.53 29.03 15.93
N PHE A 10 8.73 29.03 14.62
CA PHE A 10 8.81 27.80 13.83
C PHE A 10 10.12 27.02 13.93
N ALA A 11 11.22 27.67 14.35
CA ALA A 11 12.53 27.03 14.43
C ALA A 11 12.76 26.23 15.71
N SER A 12 12.07 26.57 16.82
CA SER A 12 12.34 25.97 18.13
C SER A 12 11.72 24.57 18.32
N ASP A 13 10.68 24.21 17.59
CA ASP A 13 10.04 22.90 17.71
C ASP A 13 10.74 21.80 16.90
N PHE A 14 11.51 22.17 15.88
CA PHE A 14 12.34 21.22 15.13
C PHE A 14 13.59 20.77 15.88
N ASP A 15 14.12 21.57 16.79
CA ASP A 15 15.33 21.25 17.57
C ASP A 15 15.09 20.16 18.66
N ASN A 16 13.85 19.88 19.02
CA ASN A 16 13.50 18.84 19.99
C ASN A 16 13.13 17.47 19.34
N ILE A 17 12.99 17.41 18.00
CA ILE A 17 12.77 16.14 17.32
C ILE A 17 14.14 15.53 17.01
N SER A 18 14.54 14.54 17.80
CA SER A 18 15.69 13.70 17.43
C SER A 18 15.36 12.93 16.15
N ILE A 19 15.72 13.49 15.00
CA ILE A 19 15.50 12.88 13.67
C ILE A 19 16.00 11.44 13.68
N THR A 20 17.15 11.18 14.28
CA THR A 20 17.71 9.83 14.43
C THR A 20 16.80 8.90 15.25
N GLY A 21 16.19 9.43 16.31
CA GLY A 21 15.24 8.67 17.15
C GLY A 21 13.95 8.33 16.42
N GLU A 22 13.39 9.25 15.66
CA GLU A 22 12.16 9.02 14.88
C GLU A 22 12.41 8.04 13.71
N ILE A 23 13.54 8.17 13.01
CA ILE A 23 13.94 7.20 11.96
C ILE A 23 14.13 5.81 12.56
N SER A 24 14.79 5.68 13.70
CA SER A 24 14.99 4.39 14.36
C SER A 24 13.66 3.73 14.75
N LYS A 25 12.73 4.50 15.35
CA LYS A 25 11.39 4.01 15.71
C LYS A 25 10.59 3.59 14.47
N GLY A 26 10.60 4.40 13.42
CA GLY A 26 9.92 4.09 12.16
C GLY A 26 10.45 2.82 11.51
N THR A 27 11.77 2.64 11.47
CA THR A 27 12.40 1.42 10.94
C THR A 27 12.03 0.19 11.77
N GLN A 28 11.97 0.31 13.09
CA GLN A 28 11.55 -0.76 13.98
C GLN A 28 10.09 -1.15 13.74
N ARG A 29 9.19 -0.16 13.61
CA ARG A 29 7.77 -0.41 13.27
C ARG A 29 7.64 -1.14 11.95
N LEU A 30 8.24 -0.62 10.87
CA LEU A 30 8.20 -1.24 9.55
C LEU A 30 8.68 -2.70 9.54
N SER A 31 9.72 -3.02 10.32
CA SER A 31 10.21 -4.40 10.40
C SER A 31 9.21 -5.35 11.06
N GLN A 32 8.52 -4.90 12.13
CA GLN A 32 7.50 -5.69 12.82
C GLN A 32 6.25 -5.89 11.95
N GLU A 33 5.84 -4.84 11.29
CA GLU A 33 4.71 -4.85 10.37
C GLU A 33 4.99 -5.73 9.16
N ALA A 34 6.21 -5.70 8.61
CA ALA A 34 6.63 -6.62 7.55
C ALA A 34 6.51 -8.10 7.97
N ILE A 35 6.95 -8.42 9.20
CA ILE A 35 6.75 -9.76 9.78
C ILE A 35 5.26 -10.05 9.91
N GLY A 36 4.46 -9.07 10.34
CA GLY A 36 3.01 -9.17 10.43
C GLY A 36 2.37 -9.48 9.07
N VAL A 37 2.76 -8.76 8.01
CA VAL A 37 2.26 -8.98 6.64
C VAL A 37 2.57 -10.40 6.17
N VAL A 38 3.80 -10.87 6.36
CA VAL A 38 4.20 -12.24 5.95
C VAL A 38 3.50 -13.31 6.78
N SER A 39 3.34 -13.11 8.09
CA SER A 39 2.80 -14.13 8.99
C SER A 39 1.28 -14.22 9.02
N THR A 40 0.57 -13.09 8.85
CA THR A 40 -0.90 -13.03 8.99
C THR A 40 -1.64 -14.00 8.06
N PRO A 41 -1.26 -14.20 6.79
CA PRO A 41 -1.92 -15.15 5.90
C PRO A 41 -1.95 -16.60 6.41
N PHE A 42 -1.00 -16.98 7.27
CA PHE A 42 -0.84 -18.35 7.77
C PHE A 42 -1.44 -18.55 9.18
N LYS A 43 -1.93 -17.48 9.82
CA LYS A 43 -2.53 -17.59 11.15
C LYS A 43 -3.95 -18.18 11.04
N ILE A 44 -4.24 -19.17 11.88
CA ILE A 44 -5.59 -19.78 11.97
C ILE A 44 -6.54 -18.82 12.67
N GLU A 45 -6.02 -17.97 13.55
CA GLU A 45 -6.77 -17.01 14.35
C GLU A 45 -7.50 -16.00 13.46
N ASN A 46 -8.66 -15.54 13.90
CA ASN A 46 -9.46 -14.50 13.23
C ASN A 46 -9.86 -14.82 11.78
N GLY A 47 -9.83 -16.09 11.37
CA GLY A 47 -10.21 -16.51 10.02
C GLY A 47 -9.19 -16.11 8.92
N ASN A 48 -7.98 -15.68 9.28
CA ASN A 48 -6.98 -15.21 8.32
C ASN A 48 -6.64 -16.26 7.25
N ILE A 49 -6.51 -17.53 7.65
CA ILE A 49 -6.26 -18.62 6.70
C ILE A 49 -7.42 -18.80 5.70
N LEU A 50 -8.67 -18.65 6.17
CA LEU A 50 -9.85 -18.73 5.30
C LEU A 50 -9.90 -17.57 4.33
N MET A 51 -9.56 -16.36 4.78
CA MET A 51 -9.42 -15.19 3.90
C MET A 51 -8.33 -15.41 2.86
N THR A 52 -7.18 -15.95 3.27
CA THR A 52 -6.07 -16.27 2.36
C THR A 52 -6.49 -17.27 1.30
N LEU A 53 -7.16 -18.36 1.69
CA LEU A 53 -7.69 -19.35 0.75
C LEU A 53 -8.75 -18.73 -0.17
N GLY A 54 -9.60 -17.84 0.36
CA GLY A 54 -10.56 -17.08 -0.43
C GLY A 54 -9.90 -16.18 -1.47
N VAL A 55 -8.83 -15.47 -1.11
CA VAL A 55 -8.05 -14.62 -2.03
C VAL A 55 -7.38 -15.48 -3.11
N ILE A 56 -6.75 -16.60 -2.73
CA ILE A 56 -6.15 -17.53 -3.69
C ILE A 56 -7.21 -18.06 -4.65
N GLY A 57 -8.35 -18.51 -4.12
CA GLY A 57 -9.47 -19.01 -4.93
C GLY A 57 -10.02 -17.95 -5.87
N ALA A 58 -10.29 -16.74 -5.37
CA ALA A 58 -10.79 -15.62 -6.18
C ALA A 58 -9.78 -15.23 -7.28
N THR A 59 -8.50 -15.13 -6.95
CA THR A 59 -7.44 -14.82 -7.92
C THR A 59 -7.33 -15.89 -9.00
N SER A 60 -7.35 -17.17 -8.61
CA SER A 60 -7.27 -18.31 -9.54
C SER A 60 -8.51 -18.40 -10.45
N LEU A 61 -9.70 -18.20 -9.88
CA LEU A 61 -10.95 -18.18 -10.63
C LEU A 61 -10.94 -17.01 -11.62
N THR A 62 -10.56 -15.82 -11.18
CA THR A 62 -10.49 -14.64 -12.04
C THR A 62 -9.45 -14.82 -13.13
N TYR A 63 -8.31 -15.46 -12.82
CA TYR A 63 -7.29 -15.81 -13.82
C TYR A 63 -7.87 -16.67 -14.95
N ALA A 64 -8.78 -17.60 -14.65
CA ALA A 64 -9.43 -18.41 -15.70
C ALA A 64 -10.16 -17.51 -16.72
N PHE A 65 -10.78 -16.42 -16.27
CA PHE A 65 -11.59 -15.50 -17.10
C PHE A 65 -10.85 -14.23 -17.56
N ASP A 66 -9.58 -14.08 -17.25
CA ASP A 66 -8.80 -12.85 -17.55
C ASP A 66 -8.94 -12.37 -19.00
N GLN A 67 -8.81 -13.29 -19.97
CA GLN A 67 -8.89 -12.94 -21.40
C GLN A 67 -10.32 -12.56 -21.84
N ASP A 68 -11.33 -13.17 -21.25
CA ASP A 68 -12.72 -12.86 -21.57
C ASP A 68 -13.11 -11.49 -21.01
N ILE A 69 -12.74 -11.22 -19.77
CA ILE A 69 -12.92 -9.91 -19.13
C ILE A 69 -12.20 -8.83 -19.92
N GLN A 70 -10.93 -9.07 -20.28
CA GLN A 70 -10.13 -8.13 -21.06
C GLN A 70 -10.78 -7.84 -22.41
N ARG A 71 -11.16 -8.85 -23.18
CA ARG A 71 -11.83 -8.68 -24.49
C ARG A 71 -13.11 -7.86 -24.36
N LYS A 72 -13.95 -8.18 -23.38
CA LYS A 72 -15.21 -7.47 -23.13
C LYS A 72 -14.96 -5.99 -22.83
N LEU A 73 -14.03 -5.67 -21.91
CA LEU A 73 -13.71 -4.28 -21.56
C LEU A 73 -13.10 -3.50 -22.73
N GLN A 74 -12.28 -4.15 -23.57
CA GLN A 74 -11.68 -3.48 -24.71
C GLN A 74 -12.67 -3.24 -25.86
N SER A 75 -13.74 -4.04 -25.99
CA SER A 75 -14.78 -3.83 -27.00
C SER A 75 -15.77 -2.70 -26.66
N GLU A 76 -15.86 -2.29 -25.41
CA GLU A 76 -16.84 -1.31 -24.90
C GLU A 76 -16.21 0.04 -24.51
N LYS A 77 -15.14 0.44 -25.18
CA LYS A 77 -14.47 1.72 -24.88
C LYS A 77 -15.29 2.92 -25.31
N SER A 78 -15.34 3.94 -24.45
CA SER A 78 -15.93 5.24 -24.77
C SER A 78 -14.97 6.38 -24.40
N THR A 79 -15.10 7.53 -25.08
CA THR A 79 -14.27 8.71 -24.83
C THR A 79 -14.45 9.24 -23.39
N GLY A 80 -15.68 9.27 -22.90
CA GLY A 80 -15.96 9.73 -21.52
C GLY A 80 -15.30 8.85 -20.47
N MET A 81 -15.44 7.51 -20.62
CA MET A 81 -14.84 6.56 -19.69
C MET A 81 -13.30 6.56 -19.78
N THR A 82 -12.75 6.79 -20.98
CA THR A 82 -11.29 6.92 -21.14
C THR A 82 -10.75 8.09 -20.32
N LYS A 83 -11.38 9.28 -20.40
CA LYS A 83 -10.98 10.45 -19.60
C LYS A 83 -11.13 10.18 -18.10
N ALA A 84 -12.23 9.57 -17.66
CA ALA A 84 -12.43 9.22 -16.26
C ALA A 84 -11.34 8.25 -15.74
N THR A 85 -11.02 7.22 -16.54
CA THR A 85 -9.97 6.25 -16.16
C THR A 85 -8.55 6.82 -16.25
N ASP A 86 -8.31 7.91 -16.99
CA ASP A 86 -7.05 8.66 -16.93
C ASP A 86 -6.88 9.29 -15.54
N VAL A 87 -7.95 9.93 -15.02
CA VAL A 87 -7.97 10.47 -13.66
C VAL A 87 -7.78 9.36 -12.63
N GLY A 88 -8.50 8.23 -12.76
CA GLY A 88 -8.34 7.08 -11.88
C GLY A 88 -6.92 6.51 -11.89
N SER A 89 -6.26 6.47 -13.06
CA SER A 89 -4.86 6.03 -13.14
C SER A 89 -3.89 7.00 -12.48
N LEU A 90 -4.11 8.30 -12.61
CA LEU A 90 -3.31 9.31 -11.95
C LEU A 90 -3.51 9.27 -10.43
N ALA A 91 -4.77 9.23 -9.99
CA ALA A 91 -5.12 9.16 -8.57
C ALA A 91 -4.57 7.92 -7.87
N GLY A 92 -4.39 6.80 -8.60
CA GLY A 92 -3.84 5.56 -8.06
C GLY A 92 -2.32 5.44 -8.16
N ASP A 93 -1.60 6.49 -8.55
CA ASP A 93 -0.14 6.44 -8.67
C ASP A 93 0.52 6.31 -7.30
N PRO A 94 1.39 5.31 -7.07
CA PRO A 94 2.04 5.08 -5.78
C PRO A 94 2.86 6.28 -5.27
N PHE A 95 3.52 7.02 -6.18
CA PHE A 95 4.30 8.21 -5.79
C PHE A 95 3.39 9.37 -5.35
N ILE A 96 2.20 9.51 -5.97
CA ILE A 96 1.18 10.46 -5.51
C ILE A 96 0.69 10.09 -4.11
N HIS A 97 0.45 8.81 -3.86
CA HIS A 97 0.05 8.34 -2.53
C HIS A 97 1.14 8.58 -1.47
N LEU A 98 2.41 8.31 -1.78
CA LEU A 98 3.52 8.62 -0.87
C LEU A 98 3.65 10.12 -0.62
N GLY A 99 3.47 10.94 -1.66
CA GLY A 99 3.42 12.40 -1.53
C GLY A 99 2.26 12.86 -0.63
N LEU A 100 1.09 12.23 -0.74
CA LEU A 100 -0.06 12.48 0.13
C LEU A 100 0.24 12.10 1.58
N ALA A 101 0.87 10.95 1.82
CA ALA A 101 1.29 10.54 3.17
C ALA A 101 2.23 11.56 3.80
N ALA A 102 3.25 12.01 3.05
CA ALA A 102 4.19 13.03 3.49
C ALA A 102 3.50 14.38 3.77
N LEU A 103 2.52 14.76 2.94
CA LEU A 103 1.74 15.98 3.14
C LEU A 103 0.88 15.90 4.41
N VAL A 104 0.15 14.79 4.61
CA VAL A 104 -0.68 14.57 5.80
C VAL A 104 0.20 14.61 7.06
N TYR A 105 1.32 13.89 7.06
CA TYR A 105 2.25 13.86 8.18
C TYR A 105 2.85 15.24 8.48
N GLY A 106 3.36 15.93 7.45
CA GLY A 106 3.99 17.24 7.61
C GLY A 106 3.01 18.33 8.07
N THR A 107 1.79 18.35 7.50
CA THR A 107 0.75 19.30 7.95
C THR A 107 0.25 18.99 9.36
N ALA A 108 0.22 17.72 9.75
CA ALA A 108 -0.16 17.32 11.10
C ALA A 108 0.86 17.76 12.15
N ILE A 109 2.16 17.71 11.84
CA ILE A 109 3.21 18.27 12.71
C ILE A 109 3.03 19.78 12.83
N ALA A 110 2.84 20.50 11.73
CA ALA A 110 2.67 21.95 11.73
C ALA A 110 1.40 22.42 12.48
N ALA A 111 0.36 21.57 12.52
CA ALA A 111 -0.90 21.83 13.20
C ALA A 111 -0.95 21.24 14.63
N ASP A 112 0.13 20.67 15.14
CA ASP A 112 0.21 19.97 16.43
C ASP A 112 -0.97 18.98 16.64
N SER A 113 -1.21 18.14 15.63
CA SER A 113 -2.31 17.19 15.63
C SER A 113 -1.82 15.75 15.73
N PRO A 114 -1.78 15.15 16.94
CA PRO A 114 -1.29 13.78 17.14
C PRO A 114 -2.07 12.74 16.32
N LYS A 115 -3.40 12.89 16.21
CA LYS A 115 -4.27 11.99 15.44
C LYS A 115 -3.88 11.94 13.97
N TRP A 116 -3.69 13.11 13.34
CA TRP A 116 -3.33 13.19 11.93
C TRP A 116 -1.87 12.83 11.67
N LYS A 117 -0.98 13.09 12.65
CA LYS A 117 0.42 12.63 12.59
C LYS A 117 0.46 11.10 12.53
N GLU A 118 -0.22 10.41 13.46
CA GLU A 118 -0.32 8.96 13.47
C GLU A 118 -0.97 8.41 12.20
N THR A 119 -2.02 9.06 11.72
CA THR A 119 -2.66 8.67 10.44
C THR A 119 -1.68 8.78 9.27
N GLY A 120 -0.90 9.85 9.18
CA GLY A 120 0.13 10.03 8.14
C GLY A 120 1.24 8.98 8.23
N GLU A 121 1.68 8.62 9.44
CA GLU A 121 2.62 7.52 9.68
C GLU A 121 2.05 6.20 9.17
N MET A 122 0.84 5.83 9.59
CA MET A 122 0.18 4.60 9.13
C MET A 122 0.01 4.53 7.61
N ILE A 123 -0.36 5.65 6.97
CA ILE A 123 -0.45 5.69 5.50
C ILE A 123 0.92 5.42 4.88
N GLY A 124 1.96 6.12 5.33
CA GLY A 124 3.32 5.96 4.81
C GLY A 124 3.84 4.54 4.98
N GLU A 125 3.68 3.95 6.17
CA GLU A 125 4.11 2.58 6.50
C GLU A 125 3.36 1.55 5.65
N ALA A 126 2.03 1.66 5.54
CA ALA A 126 1.23 0.76 4.72
C ALA A 126 1.59 0.83 3.24
N LEU A 127 1.86 2.02 2.70
CA LEU A 127 2.27 2.20 1.31
C LEU A 127 3.66 1.62 1.05
N ILE A 128 4.65 1.91 1.91
CA ILE A 128 6.02 1.39 1.78
C ILE A 128 6.00 -0.14 1.78
N LEU A 129 5.29 -0.76 2.72
CA LEU A 129 5.17 -2.21 2.79
C LEU A 129 4.47 -2.78 1.56
N THR A 130 3.32 -2.22 1.20
CA THR A 130 2.52 -2.68 0.06
C THR A 130 3.32 -2.61 -1.24
N ASP A 131 3.95 -1.47 -1.51
CA ASP A 131 4.66 -1.27 -2.77
C ASP A 131 5.94 -2.12 -2.82
N THR A 132 6.61 -2.32 -1.67
CA THR A 132 7.76 -3.23 -1.57
C THR A 132 7.36 -4.68 -1.85
N PHE A 133 6.34 -5.20 -1.17
CA PHE A 133 5.87 -6.57 -1.42
C PHE A 133 5.32 -6.75 -2.83
N THR A 134 4.58 -5.75 -3.34
CA THR A 134 4.09 -5.76 -4.71
C THR A 134 5.26 -5.83 -5.70
N PHE A 135 6.28 -5.02 -5.52
CA PHE A 135 7.47 -5.01 -6.38
C PHE A 135 8.18 -6.38 -6.36
N VAL A 136 8.43 -6.93 -5.19
CA VAL A 136 9.09 -8.25 -5.05
C VAL A 136 8.28 -9.34 -5.78
N ILE A 137 6.96 -9.37 -5.60
CA ILE A 137 6.11 -10.36 -6.28
C ILE A 137 6.09 -10.13 -7.79
N LYS A 138 6.07 -8.85 -8.25
CA LYS A 138 6.14 -8.51 -9.69
C LYS A 138 7.37 -9.12 -10.36
N GLU A 139 8.53 -8.91 -9.78
CA GLU A 139 9.79 -9.40 -10.33
C GLU A 139 9.90 -10.91 -10.23
N ALA A 140 9.41 -11.51 -9.14
CA ALA A 140 9.40 -12.95 -8.97
C ALA A 140 8.49 -13.67 -9.99
N VAL A 141 7.32 -13.08 -10.29
CA VAL A 141 6.34 -13.67 -11.22
C VAL A 141 6.64 -13.28 -12.66
N GLY A 142 6.95 -12.02 -12.94
CA GLY A 142 7.28 -11.53 -14.28
C GLY A 142 6.16 -11.72 -15.29
N ARG A 143 4.89 -11.40 -14.94
CA ARG A 143 3.74 -11.61 -15.82
C ARG A 143 3.63 -10.52 -16.88
N GLY A 144 3.42 -10.92 -18.13
CA GLY A 144 3.20 -10.00 -19.25
C GLY A 144 1.89 -9.22 -19.15
N ARG A 145 1.92 -7.93 -19.50
CA ARG A 145 0.74 -7.05 -19.49
C ARG A 145 -0.19 -7.35 -20.68
N PRO A 146 -1.52 -7.19 -20.52
CA PRO A 146 -2.48 -7.50 -21.60
C PRO A 146 -2.36 -6.59 -22.82
N ASN A 147 -1.76 -5.40 -22.70
CA ASN A 147 -1.52 -4.51 -23.84
C ASN A 147 -0.24 -4.86 -24.62
N THR A 148 0.58 -5.77 -24.12
CA THR A 148 1.88 -6.12 -24.71
C THR A 148 1.94 -7.59 -25.12
N THR A 149 1.21 -8.46 -24.39
CA THR A 149 1.18 -9.90 -24.65
C THR A 149 -0.22 -10.35 -25.07
N SER A 150 -0.30 -11.29 -26.02
CA SER A 150 -1.58 -11.85 -26.49
C SER A 150 -2.15 -12.91 -25.53
N SER A 151 -1.37 -13.41 -24.59
CA SER A 151 -1.75 -14.49 -23.69
C SER A 151 -1.58 -14.09 -22.23
N LYS A 152 -2.58 -14.40 -21.40
CA LYS A 152 -2.54 -14.24 -19.95
C LYS A 152 -1.47 -15.11 -19.26
N GLY A 153 -0.99 -16.15 -19.93
CA GLY A 153 -0.01 -17.11 -19.43
C GLY A 153 1.43 -16.82 -19.88
N THR A 154 1.75 -15.59 -20.28
CA THR A 154 3.12 -15.22 -20.65
C THR A 154 3.86 -14.68 -19.44
N PHE A 155 4.95 -15.36 -19.06
CA PHE A 155 5.76 -15.02 -17.86
C PHE A 155 7.24 -14.91 -18.21
N SER A 156 7.96 -14.05 -17.49
CA SER A 156 9.42 -13.89 -17.53
C SER A 156 9.92 -13.62 -16.10
N SER A 157 9.84 -14.66 -15.23
CA SER A 157 10.22 -14.59 -13.81
C SER A 157 11.66 -14.10 -13.66
N PHE A 158 11.89 -13.16 -12.73
CA PHE A 158 13.17 -12.48 -12.47
C PHE A 158 13.84 -11.88 -13.72
N GLY A 159 13.03 -11.60 -14.76
CA GLY A 159 13.55 -11.09 -16.03
C GLY A 159 13.80 -9.59 -16.07
N PHE A 160 13.29 -8.82 -15.12
CA PHE A 160 13.35 -7.35 -15.03
C PHE A 160 13.02 -6.67 -16.37
N LYS A 161 12.09 -7.26 -17.12
CA LYS A 161 11.69 -6.78 -18.44
C LYS A 161 10.53 -5.81 -18.31
N ARG A 162 10.63 -4.70 -19.04
CA ARG A 162 9.51 -3.76 -19.20
C ARG A 162 8.28 -4.50 -19.71
N ASP A 163 7.10 -4.18 -19.18
CA ASP A 163 5.81 -4.79 -19.52
C ASP A 163 5.63 -6.26 -19.08
N TYR A 164 6.58 -6.82 -18.32
CA TYR A 164 6.45 -8.11 -17.65
C TYR A 164 6.27 -7.95 -16.13
N ASP A 165 5.64 -6.88 -15.74
CA ASP A 165 5.37 -6.47 -14.37
C ASP A 165 3.86 -6.33 -14.10
N ALA A 166 3.02 -7.19 -14.72
CA ALA A 166 1.57 -7.09 -14.57
C ALA A 166 1.07 -7.54 -13.19
N PHE A 167 1.62 -8.61 -12.62
CA PHE A 167 1.07 -9.26 -11.44
C PHE A 167 1.95 -9.05 -10.19
N PRO A 168 1.39 -8.56 -9.09
CA PRO A 168 0.07 -7.94 -8.94
C PRO A 168 0.05 -6.46 -9.38
N SER A 169 -1.14 -5.83 -9.42
CA SER A 169 -1.29 -4.42 -9.81
C SER A 169 -0.86 -3.47 -8.70
N MET A 170 0.25 -2.74 -8.88
CA MET A 170 0.77 -1.79 -7.88
C MET A 170 -0.17 -0.61 -7.63
N HIS A 171 -0.76 0.00 -8.67
CA HIS A 171 -1.76 1.05 -8.49
C HIS A 171 -2.94 0.59 -7.63
N THR A 172 -3.38 -0.65 -7.84
CA THR A 172 -4.49 -1.22 -7.06
C THR A 172 -4.05 -1.49 -5.63
N SER A 173 -2.90 -2.12 -5.41
CA SER A 173 -2.43 -2.45 -4.06
C SER A 173 -2.18 -1.20 -3.23
N SER A 174 -1.51 -0.20 -3.79
CA SER A 174 -1.28 1.10 -3.14
C SER A 174 -2.60 1.82 -2.79
N SER A 175 -3.58 1.83 -3.72
CA SER A 175 -4.89 2.45 -3.47
C SER A 175 -5.69 1.72 -2.38
N PHE A 176 -5.66 0.39 -2.33
CA PHE A 176 -6.34 -0.37 -1.29
C PHE A 176 -5.65 -0.26 0.07
N ALA A 177 -4.31 -0.14 0.12
CA ALA A 177 -3.59 0.14 1.35
C ALA A 177 -3.98 1.51 1.93
N LEU A 178 -4.00 2.55 1.08
CA LEU A 178 -4.47 3.88 1.46
C LEU A 178 -5.91 3.85 1.95
N ALA A 179 -6.82 3.20 1.20
CA ALA A 179 -8.23 3.08 1.58
C ALA A 179 -8.42 2.33 2.90
N SER A 180 -7.65 1.27 3.14
CA SER A 180 -7.70 0.47 4.37
C SER A 180 -7.32 1.30 5.61
N VAL A 181 -6.23 2.07 5.54
CA VAL A 181 -5.82 2.96 6.63
C VAL A 181 -6.85 4.06 6.85
N LEU A 182 -7.29 4.76 5.80
CA LEU A 182 -8.28 5.83 5.91
C LEU A 182 -9.63 5.32 6.42
N ALA A 183 -10.05 4.12 6.03
CA ALA A 183 -11.26 3.50 6.53
C ALA A 183 -11.15 3.10 8.02
N ALA A 184 -10.00 2.60 8.44
CA ALA A 184 -9.76 2.24 9.84
C ALA A 184 -9.76 3.47 10.77
N THR A 185 -9.27 4.62 10.28
CA THR A 185 -9.22 5.88 11.04
C THR A 185 -10.50 6.73 10.95
N SER A 186 -11.47 6.30 10.13
CA SER A 186 -12.74 7.01 9.91
C SER A 186 -13.85 6.52 10.82
N GLU A 187 -14.73 7.43 11.21
CA GLU A 187 -15.85 7.15 12.11
C GLU A 187 -17.11 6.69 11.37
N THR A 188 -17.33 7.19 10.14
CA THR A 188 -18.57 6.96 9.41
C THR A 188 -18.47 5.89 8.34
N VAL A 189 -19.52 5.09 8.19
CA VAL A 189 -19.64 4.10 7.11
C VAL A 189 -19.57 4.76 5.74
N ALA A 190 -20.13 5.95 5.59
CA ALA A 190 -20.11 6.69 4.32
C ALA A 190 -18.66 6.99 3.86
N MET A 191 -17.80 7.45 4.76
CA MET A 191 -16.38 7.70 4.44
C MET A 191 -15.65 6.42 4.09
N LYS A 192 -15.83 5.34 4.88
CA LYS A 192 -15.25 4.03 4.59
C LYS A 192 -15.62 3.56 3.19
N THR A 193 -16.93 3.64 2.86
CA THR A 193 -17.43 3.28 1.54
C THR A 193 -16.81 4.15 0.44
N ALA A 194 -16.68 5.46 0.65
CA ALA A 194 -16.08 6.38 -0.33
C ALA A 194 -14.62 6.00 -0.62
N TYR A 195 -13.80 5.70 0.39
CA TYR A 195 -12.40 5.32 0.19
C TYR A 195 -12.25 4.01 -0.61
N TYR A 196 -13.01 2.98 -0.25
CA TYR A 196 -12.98 1.72 -1.00
C TYR A 196 -13.59 1.86 -2.41
N SER A 197 -14.58 2.73 -2.60
CA SER A 197 -15.11 3.03 -3.94
C SER A 197 -14.07 3.71 -4.81
N ALA A 198 -13.30 4.65 -4.26
CA ALA A 198 -12.20 5.30 -4.96
C ALA A 198 -11.10 4.29 -5.34
N ALA A 199 -10.67 3.42 -4.41
CA ALA A 199 -9.69 2.38 -4.69
C ALA A 199 -10.20 1.39 -5.76
N THR A 200 -11.49 1.02 -5.71
CA THR A 200 -12.13 0.16 -6.72
C THR A 200 -12.16 0.84 -8.08
N PHE A 201 -12.41 2.15 -8.13
CA PHE A 201 -12.36 2.90 -9.39
C PHE A 201 -10.95 2.96 -9.98
N VAL A 202 -9.92 3.12 -9.15
CA VAL A 202 -8.52 2.97 -9.59
C VAL A 202 -8.29 1.57 -10.16
N ALA A 203 -8.70 0.53 -9.46
CA ALA A 203 -8.58 -0.86 -9.91
C ALA A 203 -9.25 -1.08 -11.27
N PHE A 204 -10.49 -0.60 -11.43
CA PHE A 204 -11.21 -0.61 -12.72
C PHE A 204 -10.44 0.13 -13.81
N SER A 205 -9.85 1.29 -13.51
CA SER A 205 -9.08 2.07 -14.48
C SER A 205 -7.92 1.27 -15.08
N ARG A 206 -7.30 0.37 -14.29
CA ARG A 206 -6.18 -0.47 -14.75
C ARG A 206 -6.63 -1.51 -15.77
N LEU A 207 -7.82 -2.08 -15.56
CA LEU A 207 -8.45 -3.03 -16.48
C LEU A 207 -8.87 -2.32 -17.77
N TYR A 208 -9.60 -1.21 -17.64
CA TYR A 208 -10.10 -0.44 -18.76
C TYR A 208 -8.97 0.07 -19.67
N LYS A 209 -7.86 0.50 -19.09
CA LYS A 209 -6.65 0.95 -19.80
C LYS A 209 -5.79 -0.20 -20.34
N ASN A 210 -6.22 -1.44 -20.19
CA ASN A 210 -5.52 -2.63 -20.68
C ASN A 210 -4.10 -2.79 -20.10
N LYS A 211 -3.88 -2.33 -18.85
CA LYS A 211 -2.58 -2.37 -18.18
C LYS A 211 -2.39 -3.60 -17.31
N HIS A 212 -3.50 -4.18 -16.85
CA HIS A 212 -3.51 -5.33 -15.95
C HIS A 212 -4.63 -6.30 -16.32
N TRP A 213 -4.43 -7.57 -16.01
CA TRP A 213 -5.45 -8.59 -16.01
C TRP A 213 -6.33 -8.46 -14.76
N ALA A 214 -7.54 -9.03 -14.79
CA ALA A 214 -8.45 -8.94 -13.64
C ALA A 214 -7.88 -9.64 -12.40
N SER A 215 -7.20 -10.77 -12.56
CA SER A 215 -6.53 -11.46 -11.46
C SER A 215 -5.38 -10.66 -10.84
N ASP A 216 -4.65 -9.83 -11.62
CA ASP A 216 -3.61 -8.93 -11.10
C ASP A 216 -4.20 -7.90 -10.13
N VAL A 217 -5.41 -7.44 -10.44
CA VAL A 217 -6.16 -6.45 -9.66
C VAL A 217 -6.70 -7.07 -8.37
N ILE A 218 -7.26 -8.28 -8.43
CA ILE A 218 -7.78 -8.97 -7.24
C ILE A 218 -6.66 -9.21 -6.21
N LEU A 219 -5.52 -9.75 -6.64
CA LEU A 219 -4.41 -9.95 -5.70
C LEU A 219 -3.85 -8.61 -5.21
N GLY A 220 -3.75 -7.61 -6.08
CA GLY A 220 -3.30 -6.27 -5.69
C GLY A 220 -4.18 -5.67 -4.59
N ALA A 221 -5.51 -5.74 -4.75
CA ALA A 221 -6.46 -5.27 -3.75
C ALA A 221 -6.30 -6.00 -2.40
N ALA A 222 -6.18 -7.33 -2.44
CA ALA A 222 -6.00 -8.14 -1.24
C ALA A 222 -4.68 -7.84 -0.52
N LEU A 223 -3.59 -7.63 -1.27
CA LEU A 223 -2.29 -7.29 -0.70
C LEU A 223 -2.30 -5.91 -0.04
N GLY A 224 -2.90 -4.90 -0.71
CA GLY A 224 -3.04 -3.57 -0.14
C GLY A 224 -3.88 -3.57 1.14
N GLU A 225 -5.01 -4.27 1.13
CA GLU A 225 -5.87 -4.45 2.30
C GLU A 225 -5.13 -5.15 3.45
N LEU A 226 -4.36 -6.20 3.17
CA LEU A 226 -3.56 -6.90 4.17
C LEU A 226 -2.56 -5.96 4.84
N CYS A 227 -1.78 -5.20 4.06
CA CYS A 227 -0.79 -4.27 4.59
C CYS A 227 -1.44 -3.17 5.44
N GLY A 228 -2.51 -2.55 4.94
CA GLY A 228 -3.24 -1.52 5.69
C GLY A 228 -3.80 -2.03 7.01
N ARG A 229 -4.38 -3.24 7.03
CA ARG A 229 -4.89 -3.88 8.26
C ARG A 229 -3.78 -4.22 9.25
N VAL A 230 -2.66 -4.74 8.78
CA VAL A 230 -1.53 -5.08 9.66
C VAL A 230 -1.00 -3.83 10.34
N VAL A 231 -0.76 -2.76 9.57
CA VAL A 231 -0.28 -1.47 10.09
C VAL A 231 -1.26 -0.88 11.10
N THR A 232 -2.54 -0.74 10.73
CA THR A 232 -3.54 -0.16 11.63
C THR A 232 -3.76 -1.00 12.90
N SER A 233 -3.69 -2.33 12.80
CA SER A 233 -3.78 -3.22 13.97
C SER A 233 -2.55 -3.10 14.87
N TYR A 234 -1.37 -2.91 14.29
CA TYR A 234 -0.13 -2.71 15.03
C TYR A 234 -0.20 -1.42 15.86
N HIS A 235 -0.58 -0.30 15.25
CA HIS A 235 -0.77 0.98 15.93
C HIS A 235 -1.84 0.89 17.02
N ALA A 236 -2.99 0.26 16.76
CA ALA A 236 -4.06 0.10 17.74
C ALA A 236 -3.68 -0.78 18.93
N SER A 237 -2.82 -1.78 18.74
CA SER A 237 -2.46 -2.73 19.82
C SER A 237 -1.37 -2.23 20.76
N GLY A 238 -0.68 -1.14 20.43
CA GLY A 238 0.45 -0.61 21.22
C GLY A 238 1.59 -1.61 21.43
N LYS A 239 1.64 -2.69 20.64
CA LYS A 239 2.63 -3.76 20.77
C LYS A 239 4.02 -3.24 20.39
N LYS A 240 4.92 -3.26 21.35
CA LYS A 240 6.30 -2.80 21.23
C LYS A 240 7.28 -3.97 21.32
N VAL A 241 7.20 -4.92 20.42
CA VAL A 241 8.25 -5.95 20.27
C VAL A 241 8.97 -5.68 18.97
N ALA A 242 10.26 -5.41 19.02
CA ALA A 242 11.07 -5.11 17.83
C ALA A 242 12.23 -6.11 17.68
N ILE A 243 12.49 -6.58 16.46
CA ILE A 243 13.76 -7.19 16.09
C ILE A 243 14.64 -6.05 15.58
N VAL A 244 15.73 -5.77 16.27
CA VAL A 244 16.64 -4.68 15.94
C VAL A 244 17.95 -5.27 15.48
N PRO A 245 18.47 -4.88 14.30
CA PRO A 245 19.85 -5.20 13.96
C PRO A 245 20.78 -4.50 14.96
N GLN A 246 21.63 -5.28 15.61
CA GLN A 246 22.66 -4.77 16.50
C GLN A 246 24.04 -5.05 15.91
N ALA A 247 24.85 -4.00 15.86
CA ALA A 247 26.28 -4.14 15.56
C ALA A 247 27.05 -4.28 16.88
N TYR A 248 27.88 -5.29 16.96
CA TYR A 248 28.83 -5.52 18.05
C TYR A 248 30.25 -5.31 17.51
N GLU A 249 31.20 -5.06 18.38
CA GLU A 249 32.61 -4.90 17.97
C GLU A 249 33.19 -6.12 17.23
N SER A 250 32.58 -7.30 17.38
CA SER A 250 32.98 -8.55 16.76
C SER A 250 31.99 -9.13 15.72
N GLY A 251 30.93 -8.38 15.34
CA GLY A 251 29.94 -8.86 14.37
C GLY A 251 28.62 -8.12 14.40
N ALA A 252 27.69 -8.55 13.55
CA ALA A 252 26.31 -8.05 13.53
C ALA A 252 25.35 -9.16 13.96
N GLY A 253 24.32 -8.80 14.73
CA GLY A 253 23.29 -9.72 15.21
C GLY A 253 21.89 -9.08 15.15
N LEU A 254 20.87 -9.88 15.47
CA LEU A 254 19.49 -9.43 15.62
C LEU A 254 19.10 -9.51 17.11
N ALA A 255 18.65 -8.41 17.71
CA ALA A 255 18.13 -8.39 19.06
C ALA A 255 16.60 -8.27 19.06
N LEU A 256 15.94 -9.02 19.94
CA LEU A 256 14.52 -8.88 20.23
C LEU A 256 14.34 -7.88 21.38
N VAL A 257 13.76 -6.71 21.10
CA VAL A 257 13.51 -5.65 22.08
C VAL A 257 12.01 -5.48 22.23
N GLY A 258 11.49 -5.54 23.47
CA GLY A 258 10.07 -5.36 23.76
C GLY A 258 9.79 -4.90 25.18
N LYS A 259 8.59 -4.30 25.39
CA LYS A 259 7.99 -4.16 26.71
C LYS A 259 7.04 -5.34 26.93
N TRP A 260 7.29 -6.08 27.98
CA TRP A 260 6.48 -7.23 28.42
C TRP A 260 5.39 -6.74 29.37
#